data_76d87d55d21b92145bc587c36b3410ea
#
_entry.id   76d87d55d21b92145bc587c36b3410ea
#
_cell.length_a   1.000
_cell.length_b   1.000
_cell.length_c   1.000
_cell.angle_alpha   90.00
_cell.angle_beta   90.00
_cell.angle_gamma   90.00
#
_symmetry.space_group_name_H-M   'P 1'
#
loop_
_entity.id
_entity.type
_entity.pdbx_description
1 polymer ?
#
loop_
_entity_poly.entity_id
_entity_poly.type
_entity_poly.pdbx_seq_one_letter_code
_entity_poly.pdbx_strand_id
1 'polypeptide(L)'
;MNNLELERLLNEKLSTDRINDYAPNGLQVEGKAEIKKIITGVTASQALIDYAVAQQADAVLVHHGYFWKSENPCIRGMKGKRIKTLLVNDINLYGYHLPLDVHPELGNNAKLAQLLGIGDLQPLENSATSIPVWGTLKEPVTAEEFAQRIEQVLQRKPLICTENGPHLIRKIGICTGGGQGYIDLAAAQGCDAFITGEVSEQTIHSAREQGIHFFAAGHHATERYGIKALGEWLAAEYGLDVEFKDIDNPA
;
A
#
# COMPACT_ATOMS: atom_id res chain seq x y z
N MET A 1 -11.44 21.11 9.19
CA MET A 1 -9.98 21.35 9.00
C MET A 1 -9.76 21.99 7.65
N ASN A 2 -8.80 22.92 7.53
CA ASN A 2 -8.47 23.49 6.22
C ASN A 2 -7.72 22.46 5.34
N ASN A 3 -7.93 22.52 4.02
CA ASN A 3 -7.33 21.55 3.08
C ASN A 3 -5.79 21.58 3.05
N LEU A 4 -5.16 22.76 3.09
CA LEU A 4 -3.69 22.89 3.13
C LEU A 4 -3.13 22.53 4.53
N GLU A 5 -3.90 22.74 5.59
CA GLU A 5 -3.55 22.26 6.91
C GLU A 5 -3.55 20.74 6.99
N LEU A 6 -4.55 20.08 6.36
CA LEU A 6 -4.60 18.63 6.25
C LEU A 6 -3.40 18.09 5.48
N GLU A 7 -3.03 18.72 4.35
CA GLU A 7 -1.84 18.34 3.59
C GLU A 7 -0.56 18.43 4.44
N ARG A 8 -0.35 19.57 5.12
CA ARG A 8 0.82 19.77 5.98
C ARG A 8 0.90 18.70 7.07
N LEU A 9 -0.21 18.39 7.70
CA LEU A 9 -0.33 17.39 8.75
C LEU A 9 0.00 15.97 8.23
N LEU A 10 -0.54 15.60 7.08
CA LEU A 10 -0.25 14.30 6.46
C LEU A 10 1.21 14.20 6.00
N ASN A 11 1.76 15.26 5.42
CA ASN A 11 3.16 15.34 5.02
C ASN A 11 4.10 15.16 6.22
N GLU A 12 3.79 15.80 7.34
CA GLU A 12 4.55 15.66 8.59
C GLU A 12 4.43 14.25 9.17
N LYS A 13 3.21 13.70 9.25
CA LYS A 13 2.95 12.34 9.77
C LYS A 13 3.70 11.28 8.97
N LEU A 14 3.68 11.39 7.64
CA LEU A 14 4.30 10.42 6.73
C LEU A 14 5.77 10.75 6.37
N SER A 15 6.31 11.88 6.87
CA SER A 15 7.68 12.32 6.59
C SER A 15 8.00 12.34 5.09
N THR A 16 7.11 12.92 4.28
CA THR A 16 7.19 12.88 2.81
C THR A 16 8.45 13.50 2.24
N ASP A 17 9.05 14.44 2.96
CA ASP A 17 10.31 15.12 2.61
C ASP A 17 11.54 14.19 2.65
N ARG A 18 11.44 13.06 3.33
CA ARG A 18 12.51 12.07 3.48
C ARG A 18 12.47 10.93 2.48
N ILE A 19 11.34 10.77 1.79
CA ILE A 19 11.10 9.64 0.90
C ILE A 19 11.11 10.13 -0.54
N ASN A 20 12.08 9.66 -1.33
CA ASN A 20 12.11 9.94 -2.77
C ASN A 20 11.10 9.05 -3.49
N ASP A 21 10.17 9.66 -4.21
CA ASP A 21 9.08 8.96 -4.87
C ASP A 21 8.99 9.35 -6.36
N TYR A 22 8.36 8.50 -7.15
CA TYR A 22 8.03 8.74 -8.56
C TYR A 22 6.55 9.14 -8.77
N ALA A 23 5.82 9.34 -7.67
CA ALA A 23 4.51 9.95 -7.62
C ALA A 23 4.55 11.21 -6.74
N PRO A 24 3.77 12.27 -7.04
CA PRO A 24 3.64 13.40 -6.15
C PRO A 24 2.85 12.99 -4.90
N ASN A 25 3.42 13.25 -3.71
CA ASN A 25 2.74 13.04 -2.45
C ASN A 25 2.12 14.35 -1.96
N GLY A 26 0.88 14.32 -1.47
CA GLY A 26 0.15 15.49 -0.98
C GLY A 26 -1.14 15.77 -1.72
N LEU A 27 -1.57 17.04 -1.73
CA LEU A 27 -2.76 17.53 -2.41
C LEU A 27 -2.52 17.58 -3.94
N GLN A 28 -3.15 16.66 -4.66
CA GLN A 28 -2.98 16.52 -6.11
C GLN A 28 -4.04 17.26 -6.93
N VAL A 29 -5.26 17.37 -6.41
CA VAL A 29 -6.36 18.16 -6.99
C VAL A 29 -7.00 18.94 -5.88
N GLU A 30 -6.97 20.27 -6.00
CA GLU A 30 -7.55 21.17 -5.01
C GLU A 30 -9.06 21.33 -5.25
N GLY A 31 -9.85 21.19 -4.18
CA GLY A 31 -11.27 21.44 -4.10
C GLY A 31 -11.59 22.50 -3.04
N LYS A 32 -12.68 22.29 -2.28
CA LYS A 32 -13.08 23.24 -1.23
C LYS A 32 -12.05 23.35 -0.10
N ALA A 33 -11.97 24.54 0.50
CA ALA A 33 -11.02 24.85 1.56
C ALA A 33 -11.30 24.13 2.89
N GLU A 34 -12.58 23.84 3.21
CA GLU A 34 -12.97 23.20 4.46
C GLU A 34 -13.24 21.72 4.26
N ILE A 35 -12.55 20.87 5.03
CA ILE A 35 -12.67 19.41 5.02
C ILE A 35 -13.33 18.95 6.32
N LYS A 36 -14.42 18.19 6.20
CA LYS A 36 -15.12 17.50 7.29
C LYS A 36 -15.25 16.03 7.04
N LYS A 37 -15.58 15.64 5.80
CA LYS A 37 -15.77 14.25 5.38
C LYS A 37 -14.73 13.81 4.35
N ILE A 38 -14.07 12.70 4.62
CA ILE A 38 -13.03 12.12 3.77
C ILE A 38 -13.42 10.68 3.41
N ILE A 39 -13.35 10.33 2.13
CA ILE A 39 -13.39 8.94 1.68
C ILE A 39 -11.95 8.49 1.42
N THR A 40 -11.54 7.40 2.07
CA THR A 40 -10.24 6.76 1.81
C THR A 40 -10.41 5.52 0.94
N GLY A 41 -9.41 5.23 0.13
CA GLY A 41 -9.38 4.03 -0.73
C GLY A 41 -7.98 3.81 -1.31
N VAL A 42 -7.73 2.65 -1.90
CA VAL A 42 -6.39 2.33 -2.42
C VAL A 42 -6.05 3.21 -3.63
N THR A 43 -6.92 3.24 -4.63
CA THR A 43 -6.66 3.90 -5.92
C THR A 43 -7.75 4.90 -6.25
N ALA A 44 -7.37 6.10 -6.74
CA ALA A 44 -8.29 7.14 -7.22
C ALA A 44 -8.98 6.74 -8.54
N SER A 45 -9.69 5.61 -8.51
CA SER A 45 -10.49 5.11 -9.63
C SER A 45 -11.77 5.94 -9.80
N GLN A 46 -12.40 5.88 -10.98
CA GLN A 46 -13.70 6.55 -11.18
C GLN A 46 -14.76 6.04 -10.19
N ALA A 47 -14.74 4.74 -9.89
CA ALA A 47 -15.70 4.15 -8.94
C ALA A 47 -15.55 4.71 -7.52
N LEU A 48 -14.30 4.92 -7.05
CA LEU A 48 -14.06 5.55 -5.74
C LEU A 48 -14.51 7.02 -5.73
N ILE A 49 -14.23 7.76 -6.81
CA ILE A 49 -14.63 9.16 -6.93
C ILE A 49 -16.15 9.29 -6.99
N ASP A 50 -16.84 8.45 -7.78
CA ASP A 50 -18.31 8.45 -7.88
C ASP A 50 -18.95 8.11 -6.51
N TYR A 51 -18.33 7.22 -5.75
CA TYR A 51 -18.74 6.93 -4.37
C TYR A 51 -18.57 8.17 -3.48
N ALA A 52 -17.42 8.84 -3.55
CA ALA A 52 -17.17 10.05 -2.77
C ALA A 52 -18.17 11.18 -3.09
N VAL A 53 -18.52 11.35 -4.36
CA VAL A 53 -19.57 12.30 -4.80
C VAL A 53 -20.93 11.93 -4.18
N ALA A 54 -21.31 10.64 -4.25
CA ALA A 54 -22.58 10.16 -3.69
C ALA A 54 -22.66 10.34 -2.16
N GLN A 55 -21.51 10.24 -1.48
CA GLN A 55 -21.38 10.45 -0.04
C GLN A 55 -21.20 11.93 0.34
N GLN A 56 -21.19 12.85 -0.62
CA GLN A 56 -20.96 14.29 -0.42
C GLN A 56 -19.64 14.58 0.33
N ALA A 57 -18.60 13.79 0.00
CA ALA A 57 -17.28 13.94 0.61
C ALA A 57 -16.61 15.25 0.20
N ASP A 58 -15.80 15.80 1.10
CA ASP A 58 -15.00 17.01 0.87
C ASP A 58 -13.62 16.66 0.28
N ALA A 59 -13.16 15.41 0.54
CA ALA A 59 -11.89 14.91 0.06
C ALA A 59 -11.90 13.40 -0.20
N VAL A 60 -11.03 12.99 -1.12
CA VAL A 60 -10.62 11.60 -1.36
C VAL A 60 -9.15 11.50 -1.00
N LEU A 61 -8.79 10.53 -0.15
CA LEU A 61 -7.42 10.24 0.26
C LEU A 61 -7.05 8.83 -0.18
N VAL A 62 -6.02 8.71 -1.02
CA VAL A 62 -5.64 7.45 -1.65
C VAL A 62 -4.15 7.14 -1.51
N HIS A 63 -3.81 5.88 -1.73
CA HIS A 63 -2.44 5.44 -1.95
C HIS A 63 -2.00 5.71 -3.40
N HIS A 64 -2.78 5.30 -4.37
CA HIS A 64 -2.50 5.53 -5.80
C HIS A 64 -3.33 6.71 -6.34
N GLY A 65 -2.69 7.87 -6.43
CA GLY A 65 -3.25 9.06 -7.05
C GLY A 65 -2.93 9.17 -8.54
N TYR A 66 -2.62 10.39 -8.98
CA TYR A 66 -2.32 10.76 -10.36
C TYR A 66 -0.93 11.39 -10.49
N PHE A 67 -0.59 11.80 -11.72
CA PHE A 67 0.62 12.55 -12.06
C PHE A 67 1.93 11.79 -11.79
N TRP A 68 1.92 10.49 -12.07
CA TRP A 68 3.12 9.65 -12.01
C TRP A 68 4.22 10.18 -12.93
N LYS A 69 5.47 10.08 -12.54
CA LYS A 69 6.63 10.61 -13.29
C LYS A 69 6.68 10.16 -14.75
N SER A 70 6.23 8.95 -15.06
CA SER A 70 6.16 8.38 -16.41
C SER A 70 4.81 8.58 -17.11
N GLU A 71 3.83 9.19 -16.44
CA GLU A 71 2.49 9.37 -16.98
C GLU A 71 2.43 10.54 -17.97
N ASN A 72 1.63 10.39 -19.02
CA ASN A 72 1.37 11.51 -19.94
C ASN A 72 0.74 12.69 -19.17
N PRO A 73 1.35 13.90 -19.20
CA PRO A 73 0.86 15.04 -18.42
C PRO A 73 -0.48 15.59 -18.94
N CYS A 74 -0.89 15.25 -20.18
CA CYS A 74 -2.15 15.76 -20.75
C CYS A 74 -3.36 15.17 -20.02
N ILE A 75 -4.25 16.07 -19.57
CA ILE A 75 -5.51 15.72 -18.89
C ILE A 75 -6.58 15.42 -19.94
N ARG A 76 -6.70 14.15 -20.34
CA ARG A 76 -7.67 13.66 -21.32
C ARG A 76 -8.06 12.20 -21.08
N GLY A 77 -9.10 11.73 -21.76
CA GLY A 77 -9.58 10.34 -21.64
C GLY A 77 -10.00 10.00 -20.22
N MET A 78 -9.58 8.84 -19.74
CA MET A 78 -9.90 8.33 -18.40
C MET A 78 -9.44 9.29 -17.29
N LYS A 79 -8.19 9.76 -17.34
CA LYS A 79 -7.65 10.74 -16.36
C LYS A 79 -8.44 12.05 -16.38
N GLY A 80 -8.73 12.56 -17.59
CA GLY A 80 -9.54 13.78 -17.74
C GLY A 80 -10.94 13.65 -17.15
N LYS A 81 -11.60 12.49 -17.30
CA LYS A 81 -12.91 12.22 -16.70
C LYS A 81 -12.84 12.24 -15.16
N ARG A 82 -11.87 11.56 -14.58
CA ARG A 82 -11.65 11.48 -13.12
C ARG A 82 -11.40 12.86 -12.52
N ILE A 83 -10.44 13.61 -13.07
CA ILE A 83 -10.09 14.95 -12.61
C ILE A 83 -11.27 15.91 -12.76
N LYS A 84 -11.98 15.85 -13.91
CA LYS A 84 -13.18 16.67 -14.12
C LYS A 84 -14.24 16.39 -13.05
N THR A 85 -14.47 15.11 -12.69
CA THR A 85 -15.45 14.76 -11.65
C THR A 85 -15.07 15.36 -10.30
N LEU A 86 -13.80 15.34 -9.91
CA LEU A 86 -13.32 15.98 -8.69
C LEU A 86 -13.55 17.49 -8.71
N LEU A 87 -13.11 18.17 -9.78
CA LEU A 87 -13.18 19.63 -9.92
C LEU A 87 -14.62 20.17 -9.90
N VAL A 88 -15.55 19.54 -10.63
CA VAL A 88 -16.94 20.02 -10.69
C VAL A 88 -17.73 19.78 -9.41
N ASN A 89 -17.22 18.92 -8.51
CA ASN A 89 -17.81 18.64 -7.20
C ASN A 89 -17.01 19.25 -6.04
N ASP A 90 -16.00 20.07 -6.33
CA ASP A 90 -15.11 20.71 -5.34
C ASP A 90 -14.50 19.71 -4.34
N ILE A 91 -14.15 18.50 -4.80
CA ILE A 91 -13.55 17.43 -4.00
C ILE A 91 -12.02 17.50 -4.08
N ASN A 92 -11.36 17.57 -2.93
CA ASN A 92 -9.91 17.48 -2.85
C ASN A 92 -9.45 16.05 -3.11
N LEU A 93 -8.33 15.87 -3.82
CA LEU A 93 -7.64 14.58 -3.93
C LEU A 93 -6.26 14.65 -3.29
N TYR A 94 -6.04 13.81 -2.30
CA TYR A 94 -4.72 13.59 -1.70
C TYR A 94 -4.22 12.19 -2.09
N GLY A 95 -2.94 12.12 -2.49
CA GLY A 95 -2.27 10.84 -2.77
C GLY A 95 -1.01 10.71 -1.92
N TYR A 96 -0.82 9.55 -1.29
CA TYR A 96 0.41 9.22 -0.53
C TYR A 96 0.86 7.81 -0.87
N HIS A 97 1.95 7.71 -1.63
CA HIS A 97 2.48 6.47 -2.17
C HIS A 97 3.60 5.90 -1.29
N LEU A 98 4.87 5.92 -1.70
CA LEU A 98 5.97 5.32 -0.94
C LEU A 98 6.08 5.79 0.52
N PRO A 99 5.79 7.07 0.87
CA PRO A 99 5.78 7.48 2.27
C PRO A 99 4.78 6.69 3.13
N LEU A 100 3.65 6.27 2.55
CA LEU A 100 2.70 5.40 3.24
C LEU A 100 3.21 3.97 3.33
N ASP A 101 3.89 3.43 2.30
CA ASP A 101 4.43 2.06 2.36
C ASP A 101 5.43 1.86 3.48
N VAL A 102 6.31 2.84 3.68
CA VAL A 102 7.43 2.76 4.64
C VAL A 102 7.08 3.20 6.05
N HIS A 103 5.90 3.78 6.28
CA HIS A 103 5.55 4.26 7.62
C HIS A 103 5.50 3.11 8.64
N PRO A 104 6.24 3.18 9.77
CA PRO A 104 6.47 2.03 10.64
C PRO A 104 5.23 1.53 11.40
N GLU A 105 4.19 2.35 11.53
CA GLU A 105 2.96 2.01 12.26
C GLU A 105 1.74 1.91 11.35
N LEU A 106 1.56 2.87 10.44
CA LEU A 106 0.38 3.00 9.57
C LEU A 106 0.62 2.43 8.17
N GLY A 107 1.88 2.14 7.81
CA GLY A 107 2.28 1.78 6.46
C GLY A 107 1.75 0.43 5.98
N ASN A 108 1.67 0.26 4.67
CA ASN A 108 1.18 -0.97 4.06
C ASN A 108 2.01 -2.19 4.52
N ASN A 109 3.36 -2.10 4.48
CA ASN A 109 4.22 -3.19 4.94
C ASN A 109 4.02 -3.51 6.42
N ALA A 110 3.95 -2.48 7.28
CA ALA A 110 3.76 -2.65 8.71
C ALA A 110 2.39 -3.28 9.05
N LYS A 111 1.32 -2.82 8.39
CA LYS A 111 -0.02 -3.36 8.60
C LYS A 111 -0.16 -4.78 8.09
N LEU A 112 0.38 -5.09 6.92
CA LEU A 112 0.40 -6.46 6.40
C LEU A 112 1.16 -7.40 7.36
N ALA A 113 2.34 -6.99 7.81
CA ALA A 113 3.13 -7.75 8.79
C ALA A 113 2.34 -8.00 10.07
N GLN A 114 1.72 -6.98 10.65
CA GLN A 114 0.90 -7.08 11.85
C GLN A 114 -0.24 -8.10 11.68
N LEU A 115 -0.96 -8.03 10.57
CA LEU A 115 -2.07 -8.93 10.26
C LEU A 115 -1.63 -10.39 10.09
N LEU A 116 -0.43 -10.61 9.54
CA LEU A 116 0.16 -11.93 9.37
C LEU A 116 0.90 -12.47 10.61
N GLY A 117 0.98 -11.67 11.69
CA GLY A 117 1.69 -12.05 12.91
C GLY A 117 3.21 -12.01 12.79
N ILE A 118 3.73 -11.19 11.88
CA ILE A 118 5.17 -10.97 11.67
C ILE A 118 5.59 -9.77 12.52
N GLY A 119 6.54 -9.97 13.42
CA GLY A 119 7.08 -8.94 14.31
C GLY A 119 8.53 -8.58 14.01
N ASP A 120 9.09 -7.67 14.82
CA ASP A 120 10.49 -7.26 14.77
C ASP A 120 10.94 -6.74 13.41
N LEU A 121 10.11 -5.88 12.78
CA LEU A 121 10.37 -5.38 11.44
C LEU A 121 11.68 -4.58 11.35
N GLN A 122 12.47 -4.90 10.35
CA GLN A 122 13.74 -4.26 10.03
C GLN A 122 13.78 -3.91 8.54
N PRO A 123 14.54 -2.87 8.14
CA PRO A 123 14.78 -2.59 6.73
C PRO A 123 15.43 -3.78 6.03
N LEU A 124 14.97 -4.10 4.82
CA LEU A 124 15.60 -5.13 4.00
C LEU A 124 16.82 -4.57 3.25
N GLU A 125 16.74 -3.30 2.81
CA GLU A 125 17.88 -2.57 2.24
C GLU A 125 18.72 -1.94 3.35
N ASN A 126 19.99 -1.70 3.10
CA ASN A 126 20.86 -0.95 4.01
C ASN A 126 20.59 0.56 3.88
N SER A 127 19.36 0.95 4.15
CA SER A 127 18.88 2.33 4.05
C SER A 127 17.79 2.59 5.11
N ALA A 128 17.81 3.76 5.70
CA ALA A 128 16.76 4.21 6.62
C ALA A 128 15.40 4.46 5.91
N THR A 129 15.43 4.56 4.59
CA THR A 129 14.25 4.74 3.73
C THR A 129 13.97 3.50 2.88
N SER A 130 14.39 2.31 3.35
CA SER A 130 14.10 1.04 2.70
C SER A 130 12.60 0.87 2.49
N ILE A 131 12.18 0.57 1.26
CA ILE A 131 10.80 0.26 0.96
C ILE A 131 10.47 -1.15 1.46
N PRO A 132 11.23 -2.23 1.06
CA PRO A 132 11.00 -3.55 1.59
C PRO A 132 11.50 -3.68 3.03
N VAL A 133 10.80 -4.49 3.79
CA VAL A 133 11.18 -4.83 5.17
C VAL A 133 11.30 -6.35 5.32
N TRP A 134 11.91 -6.80 6.41
CA TRP A 134 11.81 -8.19 6.85
C TRP A 134 11.43 -8.23 8.32
N GLY A 135 10.82 -9.34 8.73
CA GLY A 135 10.47 -9.59 10.12
C GLY A 135 10.43 -11.07 10.43
N THR A 136 10.03 -11.42 11.65
CA THR A 136 10.02 -12.81 12.11
C THR A 136 8.66 -13.24 12.66
N LEU A 137 8.31 -14.49 12.41
CA LEU A 137 7.21 -15.15 13.12
C LEU A 137 7.70 -15.60 14.49
N LYS A 138 6.85 -15.45 15.51
CA LYS A 138 7.13 -15.96 16.85
C LYS A 138 7.30 -17.48 16.83
N GLU A 139 6.36 -18.18 16.19
CA GLU A 139 6.39 -19.61 15.95
C GLU A 139 6.56 -19.88 14.46
N PRO A 140 7.58 -20.65 14.04
CA PRO A 140 7.75 -21.03 12.65
C PRO A 140 6.57 -21.86 12.14
N VAL A 141 6.24 -21.68 10.87
CA VAL A 141 5.12 -22.39 10.21
C VAL A 141 5.57 -23.00 8.88
N THR A 142 4.81 -23.96 8.38
CA THR A 142 5.01 -24.48 7.03
C THR A 142 4.56 -23.47 5.96
N ALA A 143 5.02 -23.64 4.72
CA ALA A 143 4.59 -22.80 3.60
C ALA A 143 3.07 -22.88 3.35
N GLU A 144 2.47 -24.06 3.58
CA GLU A 144 1.03 -24.27 3.45
C GLU A 144 0.25 -23.49 4.51
N GLU A 145 0.67 -23.58 5.77
CA GLU A 145 0.05 -22.84 6.88
C GLU A 145 0.17 -21.32 6.66
N PHE A 146 1.31 -20.85 6.15
CA PHE A 146 1.50 -19.44 5.86
C PHE A 146 0.61 -18.99 4.69
N ALA A 147 0.50 -19.79 3.60
CA ALA A 147 -0.41 -19.51 2.49
C ALA A 147 -1.87 -19.42 2.94
N GLN A 148 -2.31 -20.35 3.80
CA GLN A 148 -3.66 -20.32 4.38
C GLN A 148 -3.90 -19.07 5.24
N ARG A 149 -2.91 -18.67 6.03
CA ARG A 149 -2.97 -17.42 6.82
C ARG A 149 -3.12 -16.19 5.92
N ILE A 150 -2.33 -16.11 4.83
CA ILE A 150 -2.45 -15.04 3.83
C ILE A 150 -3.86 -15.02 3.24
N GLU A 151 -4.38 -16.17 2.82
CA GLU A 151 -5.72 -16.29 2.23
C GLU A 151 -6.81 -15.85 3.21
N GLN A 152 -6.72 -16.25 4.47
CA GLN A 152 -7.68 -15.86 5.51
C GLN A 152 -7.65 -14.36 5.80
N VAL A 153 -6.46 -13.76 5.90
CA VAL A 153 -6.29 -12.34 6.21
C VAL A 153 -6.72 -11.46 5.05
N LEU A 154 -6.26 -11.78 3.85
CA LEU A 154 -6.49 -10.95 2.67
C LEU A 154 -7.81 -11.29 1.93
N GLN A 155 -8.49 -12.38 2.32
CA GLN A 155 -9.66 -12.92 1.63
C GLN A 155 -9.38 -13.18 0.15
N ARG A 156 -8.14 -13.57 -0.14
CA ARG A 156 -7.62 -13.83 -1.48
C ARG A 156 -6.54 -14.92 -1.42
N LYS A 157 -6.68 -15.92 -2.28
CA LYS A 157 -5.68 -16.98 -2.41
C LYS A 157 -4.41 -16.43 -3.08
N PRO A 158 -3.24 -16.53 -2.44
CA PRO A 158 -1.98 -16.11 -3.06
C PRO A 158 -1.56 -17.06 -4.18
N LEU A 159 -0.85 -16.53 -5.19
CA LEU A 159 -0.01 -17.36 -6.05
C LEU A 159 1.24 -17.75 -5.25
N ILE A 160 1.59 -19.02 -5.25
CA ILE A 160 2.69 -19.54 -4.44
C ILE A 160 3.76 -20.24 -5.29
N CYS A 161 5.01 -20.10 -4.87
CA CYS A 161 6.13 -20.94 -5.33
C CYS A 161 6.89 -21.40 -4.10
N THR A 162 6.77 -22.69 -3.75
CA THR A 162 7.23 -23.24 -2.46
C THR A 162 8.04 -24.53 -2.59
N GLU A 163 8.51 -24.87 -3.80
CA GLU A 163 9.06 -26.19 -4.12
C GLU A 163 10.42 -26.45 -3.45
N ASN A 164 11.27 -25.42 -3.33
CA ASN A 164 12.66 -25.56 -2.90
C ASN A 164 13.00 -24.76 -1.64
N GLY A 165 12.04 -24.16 -0.99
CA GLY A 165 12.25 -23.38 0.23
C GLY A 165 12.49 -24.27 1.48
N PRO A 166 12.84 -23.69 2.62
CA PRO A 166 13.04 -24.41 3.88
C PRO A 166 11.75 -25.06 4.38
N HIS A 167 11.85 -26.11 5.18
CA HIS A 167 10.67 -26.81 5.73
C HIS A 167 9.77 -25.89 6.59
N LEU A 168 10.38 -24.98 7.34
CA LEU A 168 9.69 -24.03 8.19
C LEU A 168 10.08 -22.60 7.84
N ILE A 169 9.10 -21.72 7.84
CA ILE A 169 9.24 -20.28 7.61
C ILE A 169 9.26 -19.57 8.96
N ARG A 170 10.29 -18.78 9.19
CA ARG A 170 10.40 -17.90 10.35
C ARG A 170 10.73 -16.46 9.95
N LYS A 171 11.72 -16.24 9.08
CA LYS A 171 12.15 -14.94 8.60
C LYS A 171 11.52 -14.63 7.26
N ILE A 172 10.79 -13.53 7.18
CA ILE A 172 9.97 -13.20 6.02
C ILE A 172 10.31 -11.79 5.54
N GLY A 173 10.66 -11.67 4.25
CA GLY A 173 10.75 -10.40 3.54
C GLY A 173 9.36 -9.96 3.07
N ILE A 174 9.09 -8.66 3.14
CA ILE A 174 7.79 -8.06 2.81
C ILE A 174 7.99 -6.83 1.95
N CYS A 175 7.27 -6.77 0.82
CA CYS A 175 7.09 -5.54 0.07
C CYS A 175 5.70 -5.58 -0.58
N THR A 176 4.77 -4.77 -0.09
CA THR A 176 3.41 -4.68 -0.64
C THR A 176 3.41 -4.16 -2.08
N GLY A 177 2.31 -4.38 -2.82
CA GLY A 177 2.20 -3.94 -4.21
C GLY A 177 3.15 -4.61 -5.18
N GLY A 178 3.77 -3.85 -6.07
CA GLY A 178 4.68 -4.31 -7.13
C GLY A 178 6.11 -4.56 -6.68
N GLY A 179 6.33 -5.23 -5.53
CA GLY A 179 7.64 -5.43 -4.91
C GLY A 179 8.37 -6.72 -5.31
N GLN A 180 7.93 -7.47 -6.34
CA GLN A 180 8.48 -8.78 -6.70
C GLN A 180 9.98 -8.77 -7.05
N GLY A 181 10.52 -7.64 -7.48
CA GLY A 181 11.95 -7.49 -7.78
C GLY A 181 12.86 -7.55 -6.55
N TYR A 182 12.34 -7.44 -5.34
CA TYR A 182 13.13 -7.51 -4.10
C TYR A 182 13.39 -8.94 -3.60
N ILE A 183 12.90 -9.97 -4.31
CA ILE A 183 13.08 -11.36 -3.91
C ILE A 183 14.56 -11.75 -3.79
N ASP A 184 15.41 -11.29 -4.71
CA ASP A 184 16.84 -11.60 -4.69
C ASP A 184 17.53 -10.99 -3.46
N LEU A 185 17.14 -9.80 -3.08
CA LEU A 185 17.62 -9.16 -1.86
C LEU A 185 17.13 -9.91 -0.61
N ALA A 186 15.87 -10.33 -0.59
CA ALA A 186 15.31 -11.11 0.52
C ALA A 186 16.06 -12.44 0.70
N ALA A 187 16.35 -13.14 -0.39
CA ALA A 187 17.16 -14.37 -0.37
C ALA A 187 18.59 -14.10 0.14
N ALA A 188 19.24 -13.05 -0.36
CA ALA A 188 20.59 -12.67 0.08
C ALA A 188 20.66 -12.28 1.57
N GLN A 189 19.58 -11.76 2.12
CA GLN A 189 19.43 -11.45 3.56
C GLN A 189 19.04 -12.69 4.39
N GLY A 190 18.92 -13.85 3.78
CA GLY A 190 18.58 -15.10 4.45
C GLY A 190 17.13 -15.19 4.93
N CYS A 191 16.20 -14.59 4.18
CA CYS A 191 14.78 -14.79 4.42
C CYS A 191 14.35 -16.19 3.96
N ASP A 192 13.48 -16.84 4.74
CA ASP A 192 12.89 -18.14 4.41
C ASP A 192 11.78 -17.98 3.35
N ALA A 193 11.11 -16.81 3.37
CA ALA A 193 10.01 -16.48 2.48
C ALA A 193 10.03 -15.00 2.10
N PHE A 194 9.42 -14.69 0.96
CA PHE A 194 9.14 -13.34 0.52
C PHE A 194 7.67 -13.20 0.09
N ILE A 195 6.98 -12.19 0.64
CA ILE A 195 5.60 -11.86 0.29
C ILE A 195 5.54 -10.47 -0.37
N THR A 196 4.80 -10.40 -1.47
CA THR A 196 4.54 -9.17 -2.22
C THR A 196 3.15 -9.22 -2.87
N GLY A 197 2.76 -8.16 -3.59
CA GLY A 197 1.48 -8.16 -4.31
C GLY A 197 1.54 -8.85 -5.67
N GLU A 198 2.61 -8.67 -6.42
CA GLU A 198 2.74 -9.10 -7.81
C GLU A 198 3.76 -10.21 -8.02
N VAL A 199 3.75 -10.79 -9.23
CA VAL A 199 4.72 -11.78 -9.70
C VAL A 199 5.13 -11.45 -11.13
N SER A 200 6.41 -11.66 -11.44
CA SER A 200 6.95 -11.66 -12.81
C SER A 200 7.49 -13.04 -13.15
N GLU A 201 7.69 -13.35 -14.42
CA GLU A 201 8.15 -14.65 -14.88
C GLU A 201 9.48 -15.03 -14.19
N GLN A 202 10.46 -14.13 -14.16
CA GLN A 202 11.77 -14.36 -13.54
C GLN A 202 11.69 -14.56 -12.02
N THR A 203 10.68 -14.03 -11.34
CA THR A 203 10.51 -14.17 -9.89
C THR A 203 10.38 -15.63 -9.47
N ILE A 204 9.71 -16.44 -10.28
CA ILE A 204 9.53 -17.87 -10.01
C ILE A 204 10.86 -18.63 -10.15
N HIS A 205 11.69 -18.28 -11.13
CA HIS A 205 13.03 -18.85 -11.26
C HIS A 205 13.92 -18.45 -10.09
N SER A 206 13.93 -17.17 -9.71
CA SER A 206 14.66 -16.68 -8.53
C SER A 206 14.25 -17.43 -7.26
N ALA A 207 12.94 -17.63 -7.03
CA ALA A 207 12.45 -18.38 -5.88
C ALA A 207 12.98 -19.80 -5.83
N ARG A 208 12.87 -20.53 -6.95
CA ARG A 208 13.31 -21.93 -7.07
C ARG A 208 14.82 -22.11 -6.92
N GLU A 209 15.59 -21.28 -7.60
CA GLU A 209 17.05 -21.41 -7.65
C GLU A 209 17.74 -20.95 -6.37
N GLN A 210 17.14 -19.98 -5.66
CA GLN A 210 17.67 -19.49 -4.39
C GLN A 210 17.05 -20.20 -3.16
N GLY A 211 16.08 -21.09 -3.37
CA GLY A 211 15.49 -21.87 -2.29
C GLY A 211 14.71 -21.02 -1.27
N ILE A 212 14.01 -19.99 -1.74
CA ILE A 212 13.16 -19.14 -0.92
C ILE A 212 11.67 -19.33 -1.30
N HIS A 213 10.78 -19.42 -0.32
CA HIS A 213 9.34 -19.42 -0.60
C HIS A 213 8.87 -18.07 -1.11
N PHE A 214 7.98 -18.08 -2.10
CA PHE A 214 7.43 -16.86 -2.67
C PHE A 214 5.90 -16.84 -2.67
N PHE A 215 5.33 -15.71 -2.27
CA PHE A 215 3.89 -15.48 -2.19
C PHE A 215 3.53 -14.17 -2.88
N ALA A 216 2.77 -14.23 -3.99
CA ALA A 216 2.14 -13.06 -4.60
C ALA A 216 0.69 -12.99 -4.15
N ALA A 217 0.38 -12.02 -3.30
CA ALA A 217 -0.87 -11.97 -2.54
C ALA A 217 -1.88 -10.94 -3.07
N GLY A 218 -1.58 -10.28 -4.19
CA GLY A 218 -2.39 -9.26 -4.84
C GLY A 218 -1.91 -7.85 -4.53
N HIS A 219 -1.70 -7.04 -5.56
CA HIS A 219 -1.24 -5.65 -5.41
C HIS A 219 -2.22 -4.86 -4.53
N HIS A 220 -3.47 -4.76 -4.98
CA HIS A 220 -4.52 -4.08 -4.24
C HIS A 220 -4.75 -4.69 -2.84
N ALA A 221 -4.79 -6.02 -2.75
CA ALA A 221 -5.07 -6.70 -1.49
C ALA A 221 -4.02 -6.45 -0.42
N THR A 222 -2.74 -6.29 -0.79
CA THR A 222 -1.66 -6.00 0.14
C THR A 222 -1.59 -4.53 0.57
N GLU A 223 -2.25 -3.62 -0.14
CA GLU A 223 -2.18 -2.17 0.09
C GLU A 223 -3.46 -1.54 0.64
N ARG A 224 -4.47 -2.35 0.99
CA ARG A 224 -5.73 -1.84 1.57
C ARG A 224 -5.56 -1.26 2.98
N TYR A 225 -4.63 -1.80 3.73
CA TYR A 225 -4.58 -1.60 5.18
C TYR A 225 -3.86 -0.32 5.60
N GLY A 226 -2.90 0.15 4.83
CA GLY A 226 -2.17 1.38 5.14
C GLY A 226 -3.08 2.61 5.01
N ILE A 227 -3.74 2.75 3.87
CA ILE A 227 -4.65 3.89 3.65
C ILE A 227 -5.87 3.86 4.56
N LYS A 228 -6.37 2.66 4.91
CA LYS A 228 -7.41 2.49 5.91
C LYS A 228 -6.94 2.96 7.28
N ALA A 229 -5.76 2.53 7.74
CA ALA A 229 -5.19 2.92 9.02
C ALA A 229 -4.90 4.43 9.10
N LEU A 230 -4.45 5.04 8.01
CA LEU A 230 -4.25 6.48 7.93
C LEU A 230 -5.57 7.24 8.10
N GLY A 231 -6.64 6.77 7.48
CA GLY A 231 -7.98 7.33 7.66
C GLY A 231 -8.52 7.18 9.10
N GLU A 232 -8.36 6.01 9.69
CA GLU A 232 -8.74 5.73 11.09
C GLU A 232 -7.96 6.63 12.08
N TRP A 233 -6.67 6.88 11.81
CA TRP A 233 -5.86 7.81 12.59
C TRP A 233 -6.40 9.25 12.49
N LEU A 234 -6.75 9.72 11.28
CA LEU A 234 -7.35 11.05 11.10
C LEU A 234 -8.68 11.20 11.85
N ALA A 235 -9.53 10.19 11.83
CA ALA A 235 -10.79 10.19 12.55
C ALA A 235 -10.56 10.24 14.07
N ALA A 236 -9.64 9.43 14.59
CA ALA A 236 -9.37 9.34 16.03
C ALA A 236 -8.71 10.61 16.59
N GLU A 237 -7.72 11.18 15.91
CA GLU A 237 -6.92 12.28 16.42
C GLU A 237 -7.57 13.65 16.16
N TYR A 238 -8.31 13.81 15.05
CA TYR A 238 -8.81 15.10 14.60
C TYR A 238 -10.33 15.19 14.52
N GLY A 239 -11.06 14.11 14.82
CA GLY A 239 -12.51 14.07 14.81
C GLY A 239 -13.13 14.29 13.44
N LEU A 240 -12.40 13.96 12.35
CA LEU A 240 -12.91 14.01 10.99
C LEU A 240 -13.84 12.82 10.73
N ASP A 241 -14.87 13.02 9.89
CA ASP A 241 -15.71 11.93 9.39
C ASP A 241 -14.94 11.23 8.27
N VAL A 242 -14.41 10.05 8.55
CA VAL A 242 -13.59 9.28 7.60
C VAL A 242 -14.17 7.90 7.37
N GLU A 243 -14.38 7.56 6.11
CA GLU A 243 -14.88 6.25 5.69
C GLU A 243 -13.90 5.60 4.71
N PHE A 244 -13.50 4.36 4.97
CA PHE A 244 -12.73 3.55 4.03
C PHE A 244 -13.68 2.83 3.07
N LYS A 245 -13.47 3.03 1.77
CA LYS A 245 -14.18 2.32 0.71
C LYS A 245 -13.24 1.41 -0.07
N ASP A 246 -13.42 0.11 0.10
CA ASP A 246 -12.76 -0.88 -0.73
C ASP A 246 -13.48 -0.95 -2.09
N ILE A 247 -12.74 -0.69 -3.17
CA ILE A 247 -13.20 -0.93 -4.54
C ILE A 247 -12.49 -2.18 -5.01
N ASP A 248 -13.20 -3.28 -5.12
CA ASP A 248 -12.65 -4.58 -5.47
C ASP A 248 -11.75 -4.52 -6.71
N ASN A 249 -10.59 -5.13 -6.59
CA ASN A 249 -9.61 -5.26 -7.67
C ASN A 249 -8.91 -6.62 -7.57
N PRO A 250 -9.01 -7.46 -8.60
CA PRO A 250 -8.41 -8.80 -8.59
C PRO A 250 -6.88 -8.82 -8.77
N ALA A 251 -6.21 -7.69 -9.05
CA ALA A 251 -4.76 -7.60 -9.22
C ALA A 251 -4.01 -7.65 -7.89
#